data_caf03bbca0b06a8a8f88b28323401c69
#
_entry.id   caf03bbca0b06a8a8f88b28323401c69
#
_cell.length_a   1.000
_cell.length_b   1.000
_cell.length_c   1.000
_cell.angle_alpha   90.00
_cell.angle_beta   90.00
_cell.angle_gamma   90.00
#
_symmetry.space_group_name_H-M   'P 1'
#
loop_
_entity.id
_entity.type
_entity.pdbx_description
1 polymer ?
#
loop_
_entity_poly.entity_id
_entity_poly.type
_entity_poly.pdbx_seq_one_letter_code
_entity_poly.pdbx_strand_id
1 'polypeptide(L)'
;MNLPRYAARRTLLGLGQVLAVAVAVFLLVEALPGDAAVSMAGDSPDPARIAQIRAALGLDRPPLERLLDWLAGLARLDLGVSIVSDRPVADILLDGLQPTLVLAGLTLLVLVPLAVLVGVAAAVREGRPLDRALTSVSVALYAIPEFALAIVLIAVFGVGLGWLPPTAVGVPSLLAQPAVLVLPLVVLLARPICSISRLVRAGMIDALRSDYARHALRLGLTVSRVRIAHALPNALAPAVQQVARTTDWLMGGVIVVEAVFVIPGLGTTLTGAVDGRDLPVVQGLALVFATTTVLVNLLADLAAFRLAPRA
;
A
#
# COMPACT_ATOMS: atom_id res chain seq x y z
N MET A 1 18.88 10.34 -22.34
CA MET A 1 19.17 10.88 -20.96
C MET A 1 19.93 9.80 -20.19
N ASN A 2 21.07 10.12 -19.56
CA ASN A 2 21.84 9.14 -18.82
C ASN A 2 21.13 8.79 -17.49
N LEU A 3 21.16 7.49 -17.11
CA LEU A 3 20.52 6.98 -15.87
C LEU A 3 20.78 7.86 -14.63
N PRO A 4 22.03 8.32 -14.35
CA PRO A 4 22.28 9.13 -13.17
C PRO A 4 21.55 10.48 -13.19
N ARG A 5 21.45 11.14 -14.34
CA ARG A 5 20.69 12.39 -14.47
C ARG A 5 19.19 12.18 -14.31
N TYR A 6 18.67 11.07 -14.81
CA TYR A 6 17.27 10.68 -14.62
C TYR A 6 16.97 10.42 -13.15
N ALA A 7 17.81 9.60 -12.48
CA ALA A 7 17.69 9.29 -11.07
C ALA A 7 17.76 10.56 -10.20
N ALA A 8 18.75 11.42 -10.42
CA ALA A 8 18.89 12.67 -9.66
C ALA A 8 17.65 13.58 -9.80
N ARG A 9 17.14 13.76 -11.04
CA ARG A 9 15.94 14.56 -11.28
C ARG A 9 14.72 13.98 -10.58
N ARG A 10 14.54 12.64 -10.62
CA ARG A 10 13.41 11.95 -9.97
C ARG A 10 13.50 12.03 -8.44
N THR A 11 14.71 11.88 -7.87
CA THR A 11 14.93 12.04 -6.43
C THR A 11 14.61 13.46 -5.98
N LEU A 12 15.06 14.48 -6.71
CA LEU A 12 14.75 15.89 -6.38
C LEU A 12 13.24 16.17 -6.44
N LEU A 13 12.54 15.65 -7.46
CA LEU A 13 11.09 15.77 -7.54
C LEU A 13 10.42 15.04 -6.38
N GLY A 14 10.89 13.85 -6.02
CA GLY A 14 10.39 13.09 -4.90
C GLY A 14 10.55 13.82 -3.56
N LEU A 15 11.72 14.40 -3.31
CA LEU A 15 11.97 15.23 -2.13
C LEU A 15 11.03 16.44 -2.08
N GLY A 16 10.82 17.12 -3.23
CA GLY A 16 9.85 18.19 -3.34
C GLY A 16 8.41 17.75 -3.05
N GLN A 17 8.03 16.55 -3.48
CA GLN A 17 6.72 15.97 -3.18
C GLN A 17 6.55 15.67 -1.69
N VAL A 18 7.55 15.04 -1.05
CA VAL A 18 7.51 14.77 0.40
C VAL A 18 7.41 16.07 1.19
N LEU A 19 8.19 17.10 0.82
CA LEU A 19 8.12 18.41 1.46
C LEU A 19 6.74 19.06 1.25
N ALA A 20 6.20 18.98 0.05
CA ALA A 20 4.85 19.50 -0.23
C ALA A 20 3.77 18.79 0.61
N VAL A 21 3.86 17.47 0.76
CA VAL A 21 2.97 16.71 1.65
C VAL A 21 3.16 17.11 3.10
N ALA A 22 4.40 17.26 3.56
CA ALA A 22 4.69 17.73 4.92
C ALA A 22 3.98 19.07 5.20
N VAL A 23 4.20 20.07 4.34
CA VAL A 23 3.55 21.38 4.49
C VAL A 23 2.02 21.26 4.43
N ALA A 24 1.50 20.49 3.47
CA ALA A 24 0.06 20.31 3.32
C ALA A 24 -0.57 19.66 4.56
N VAL A 25 0.05 18.62 5.12
CA VAL A 25 -0.44 17.94 6.33
C VAL A 25 -0.38 18.86 7.52
N PHE A 26 0.69 19.63 7.70
CA PHE A 26 0.77 20.62 8.76
C PHE A 26 -0.38 21.65 8.65
N LEU A 27 -0.61 22.21 7.46
CA LEU A 27 -1.66 23.18 7.23
C LEU A 27 -3.08 22.59 7.42
N LEU A 28 -3.28 21.33 7.02
CA LEU A 28 -4.54 20.62 7.22
C LEU A 28 -4.79 20.39 8.71
N VAL A 29 -3.78 20.00 9.47
CA VAL A 29 -3.85 19.82 10.92
C VAL A 29 -4.17 21.16 11.60
N GLU A 30 -3.52 22.24 11.18
CA GLU A 30 -3.79 23.60 11.70
C GLU A 30 -5.19 24.09 11.37
N ALA A 31 -5.73 23.70 10.21
CA ALA A 31 -7.08 24.09 9.77
C ALA A 31 -8.20 23.23 10.37
N LEU A 32 -7.87 22.16 11.11
CA LEU A 32 -8.89 21.32 11.74
C LEU A 32 -9.72 22.13 12.76
N PRO A 33 -11.05 22.07 12.69
CA PRO A 33 -11.90 22.73 13.66
C PRO A 33 -11.73 22.13 15.05
N GLY A 34 -11.56 22.98 16.05
CA GLY A 34 -11.39 22.61 17.46
C GLY A 34 -9.97 22.89 17.95
N ASP A 35 -9.85 23.05 19.25
CA ASP A 35 -8.58 23.27 19.95
C ASP A 35 -8.07 21.93 20.49
N ALA A 36 -6.87 21.52 20.03
CA ALA A 36 -6.25 20.29 20.51
C ALA A 36 -6.08 20.29 22.03
N ALA A 37 -5.76 21.44 22.63
CA ALA A 37 -5.64 21.58 24.08
C ALA A 37 -6.99 21.36 24.81
N VAL A 38 -8.10 21.81 24.23
CA VAL A 38 -9.44 21.57 24.78
C VAL A 38 -9.82 20.10 24.68
N SER A 39 -9.53 19.48 23.53
CA SER A 39 -9.81 18.04 23.33
C SER A 39 -9.05 17.16 24.32
N MET A 40 -7.82 17.53 24.67
CA MET A 40 -6.98 16.80 25.64
C MET A 40 -7.34 17.09 27.11
N ALA A 41 -7.96 18.22 27.39
CA ALA A 41 -8.36 18.57 28.74
C ALA A 41 -9.54 17.72 29.27
N GLY A 42 -10.23 16.96 28.39
CA GLY A 42 -11.32 16.04 28.74
C GLY A 42 -12.69 16.75 28.95
N ASP A 43 -13.65 16.01 29.51
CA ASP A 43 -15.06 16.43 29.60
C ASP A 43 -15.33 17.59 30.57
N SER A 44 -14.39 17.92 31.46
CA SER A 44 -14.51 19.05 32.42
C SER A 44 -13.25 19.91 32.36
N PRO A 45 -13.08 20.73 31.33
CA PRO A 45 -11.84 21.46 31.11
C PRO A 45 -11.70 22.63 32.09
N ASP A 46 -10.73 22.53 33.02
CA ASP A 46 -10.24 23.69 33.76
C ASP A 46 -9.47 24.62 32.79
N PRO A 47 -9.85 25.91 32.71
CA PRO A 47 -9.14 26.88 31.86
C PRO A 47 -7.62 26.96 32.11
N ALA A 48 -7.18 26.76 33.36
CA ALA A 48 -5.77 26.73 33.71
C ALA A 48 -5.05 25.53 33.08
N ARG A 49 -5.69 24.36 33.10
CA ARG A 49 -5.17 23.13 32.47
C ARG A 49 -5.09 23.26 30.95
N ILE A 50 -6.11 23.84 30.33
CA ILE A 50 -6.11 24.11 28.88
C ILE A 50 -4.93 25.03 28.52
N ALA A 51 -4.73 26.12 29.27
CA ALA A 51 -3.61 27.04 29.03
C ALA A 51 -2.24 26.33 29.19
N GLN A 52 -2.09 25.47 30.20
CA GLN A 52 -0.86 24.69 30.39
C GLN A 52 -0.59 23.73 29.21
N ILE A 53 -1.63 22.99 28.75
CA ILE A 53 -1.52 22.09 27.61
C ILE A 53 -1.18 22.87 26.35
N ARG A 54 -1.83 24.02 26.12
CA ARG A 54 -1.57 24.89 24.96
C ARG A 54 -0.14 25.40 24.96
N ALA A 55 0.36 25.86 26.09
CA ALA A 55 1.75 26.31 26.23
C ALA A 55 2.76 25.15 26.05
N ALA A 56 2.47 23.97 26.61
CA ALA A 56 3.33 22.79 26.49
C ALA A 56 3.42 22.30 25.02
N LEU A 57 2.32 22.41 24.26
CA LEU A 57 2.27 22.07 22.83
C LEU A 57 2.77 23.20 21.90
N GLY A 58 3.11 24.36 22.48
CA GLY A 58 3.55 25.54 21.72
C GLY A 58 2.46 26.13 20.81
N LEU A 59 1.17 25.82 21.07
CA LEU A 59 0.03 26.30 20.27
C LEU A 59 -0.18 27.82 20.37
N ASP A 60 0.43 28.48 21.34
CA ASP A 60 0.42 29.93 21.50
C ASP A 60 1.39 30.65 20.52
N ARG A 61 2.26 29.90 19.86
CA ARG A 61 3.22 30.44 18.88
C ARG A 61 2.58 30.58 17.48
N PRO A 62 3.05 31.55 16.68
CA PRO A 62 2.57 31.70 15.30
C PRO A 62 2.71 30.40 14.49
N PRO A 63 1.70 30.03 13.66
CA PRO A 63 1.72 28.80 12.87
C PRO A 63 2.97 28.65 11.98
N LEU A 64 3.46 29.76 11.43
CA LEU A 64 4.68 29.75 10.59
C LEU A 64 5.93 29.34 11.38
N GLU A 65 6.08 29.82 12.61
CA GLU A 65 7.20 29.42 13.46
C GLU A 65 7.15 27.94 13.81
N ARG A 66 5.97 27.44 14.16
CA ARG A 66 5.74 26.02 14.43
C ARG A 66 6.04 25.14 13.21
N LEU A 67 5.64 25.57 12.01
CA LEU A 67 5.98 24.89 10.76
C LEU A 67 7.49 24.83 10.55
N LEU A 68 8.19 25.94 10.70
CA LEU A 68 9.63 25.99 10.50
C LEU A 68 10.39 25.14 11.52
N ASP A 69 9.98 25.17 12.80
CA ASP A 69 10.58 24.33 13.84
C ASP A 69 10.34 22.84 13.56
N TRP A 70 9.12 22.48 13.13
CA TRP A 70 8.79 21.11 12.77
C TRP A 70 9.61 20.63 11.55
N LEU A 71 9.73 21.46 10.50
CA LEU A 71 10.56 21.14 9.34
C LEU A 71 12.05 21.03 9.72
N ALA A 72 12.53 21.86 10.65
CA ALA A 72 13.90 21.76 11.17
C ALA A 72 14.10 20.48 11.99
N GLY A 73 13.09 20.04 12.74
CA GLY A 73 13.08 18.74 13.44
C GLY A 73 13.16 17.59 12.44
N LEU A 74 12.34 17.62 11.37
CA LEU A 74 12.36 16.60 10.32
C LEU A 74 13.72 16.47 9.64
N ALA A 75 14.42 17.59 9.42
CA ALA A 75 15.78 17.58 8.86
C ALA A 75 16.80 16.88 9.79
N ARG A 76 16.48 16.77 11.08
CA ARG A 76 17.26 16.04 12.11
C ARG A 76 16.72 14.64 12.39
N LEU A 77 15.72 14.18 11.63
CA LEU A 77 14.98 12.93 11.84
C LEU A 77 14.21 12.90 13.18
N ASP A 78 13.90 14.06 13.73
CA ASP A 78 13.05 14.19 14.90
C ASP A 78 11.59 14.40 14.45
N LEU A 79 10.76 13.39 14.72
CA LEU A 79 9.33 13.40 14.40
C LEU A 79 8.49 13.93 15.57
N GLY A 80 9.13 14.28 16.69
CA GLY A 80 8.46 14.71 17.90
C GLY A 80 7.96 13.55 18.79
N VAL A 81 7.10 13.91 19.72
CA VAL A 81 6.54 13.02 20.74
C VAL A 81 5.02 12.97 20.61
N SER A 82 4.44 11.78 20.76
CA SER A 82 3.00 11.55 20.80
C SER A 82 2.39 12.33 21.97
N ILE A 83 1.33 13.05 21.70
CA ILE A 83 0.61 13.83 22.71
C ILE A 83 -0.21 12.91 23.63
N VAL A 84 -0.62 11.76 23.12
CA VAL A 84 -1.50 10.82 23.84
C VAL A 84 -0.71 9.83 24.69
N SER A 85 0.43 9.33 24.17
CA SER A 85 1.19 8.25 24.83
C SER A 85 2.53 8.68 25.42
N ASP A 86 2.97 9.94 25.23
CA ASP A 86 4.26 10.46 25.62
C ASP A 86 5.48 9.67 25.07
N ARG A 87 5.24 8.88 24.01
CA ARG A 87 6.28 8.08 23.35
C ARG A 87 6.84 8.85 22.15
N PRO A 88 8.13 8.66 21.78
CA PRO A 88 8.66 9.17 20.52
C PRO A 88 7.82 8.66 19.33
N VAL A 89 7.45 9.57 18.44
CA VAL A 89 6.66 9.21 17.22
C VAL A 89 7.41 8.18 16.39
N ALA A 90 8.74 8.31 16.28
CA ALA A 90 9.55 7.35 15.55
C ALA A 90 9.38 5.90 16.03
N ASP A 91 9.32 5.68 17.35
CA ASP A 91 9.14 4.34 17.94
C ASP A 91 7.75 3.78 17.62
N ILE A 92 6.71 4.61 17.71
CA ILE A 92 5.33 4.22 17.38
C ILE A 92 5.25 3.79 15.89
N LEU A 93 5.89 4.55 15.00
CA LEU A 93 5.92 4.25 13.58
C LEU A 93 6.70 2.97 13.28
N LEU A 94 7.83 2.74 13.94
CA LEU A 94 8.63 1.52 13.78
C LEU A 94 7.88 0.28 14.25
N ASP A 95 7.16 0.36 15.38
CA ASP A 95 6.32 -0.73 15.89
C ASP A 95 5.23 -1.13 14.87
N GLY A 96 4.55 -0.14 14.26
CA GLY A 96 3.52 -0.37 13.25
C GLY A 96 4.07 -0.77 11.87
N LEU A 97 5.31 -0.43 11.57
CA LEU A 97 5.90 -0.65 10.25
C LEU A 97 6.08 -2.15 9.94
N GLN A 98 6.53 -2.94 10.90
CA GLN A 98 6.79 -4.37 10.71
C GLN A 98 5.54 -5.14 10.26
N PRO A 99 4.38 -5.08 10.95
CA PRO A 99 3.17 -5.77 10.52
C PRO A 99 2.71 -5.33 9.12
N THR A 100 2.74 -4.04 8.84
CA THR A 100 2.38 -3.47 7.53
C THR A 100 3.27 -3.99 6.42
N LEU A 101 4.61 -4.02 6.62
CA LEU A 101 5.56 -4.54 5.64
C LEU A 101 5.42 -6.05 5.42
N VAL A 102 5.15 -6.82 6.48
CA VAL A 102 4.89 -8.26 6.36
C VAL A 102 3.66 -8.49 5.49
N LEU A 103 2.56 -7.78 5.75
CA LEU A 103 1.32 -7.93 5.03
C LEU A 103 1.45 -7.49 3.55
N ALA A 104 2.03 -6.32 3.31
CA ALA A 104 2.26 -5.80 1.97
C ALA A 104 3.25 -6.68 1.18
N GLY A 105 4.35 -7.10 1.81
CA GLY A 105 5.36 -7.95 1.19
C GLY A 105 4.83 -9.32 0.81
N LEU A 106 4.09 -9.98 1.70
CA LEU A 106 3.44 -11.27 1.41
C LEU A 106 2.38 -11.12 0.31
N THR A 107 1.61 -10.02 0.34
CA THR A 107 0.64 -9.73 -0.73
C THR A 107 1.33 -9.64 -2.09
N LEU A 108 2.40 -8.88 -2.22
CA LEU A 108 3.15 -8.74 -3.48
C LEU A 108 3.81 -10.07 -3.91
N LEU A 109 4.36 -10.81 -2.95
CA LEU A 109 4.99 -12.11 -3.20
C LEU A 109 4.00 -13.12 -3.80
N VAL A 110 2.77 -13.15 -3.31
CA VAL A 110 1.71 -14.06 -3.79
C VAL A 110 1.02 -13.51 -5.03
N LEU A 111 0.81 -12.19 -5.09
CA LEU A 111 0.10 -11.51 -6.17
C LEU A 111 0.71 -11.78 -7.54
N VAL A 112 2.03 -11.57 -7.65
CA VAL A 112 2.69 -11.62 -8.97
C VAL A 112 2.59 -13.01 -9.59
N PRO A 113 3.01 -14.11 -8.95
CA PRO A 113 2.90 -15.45 -9.54
C PRO A 113 1.45 -15.85 -9.79
N LEU A 114 0.53 -15.54 -8.87
CA LEU A 114 -0.86 -15.93 -8.99
C LEU A 114 -1.57 -15.19 -10.15
N ALA A 115 -1.34 -13.88 -10.29
CA ALA A 115 -1.90 -13.10 -11.39
C ALA A 115 -1.35 -13.55 -12.75
N VAL A 116 -0.06 -13.91 -12.82
CA VAL A 116 0.55 -14.47 -14.04
C VAL A 116 -0.06 -15.82 -14.36
N LEU A 117 -0.18 -16.72 -13.39
CA LEU A 117 -0.79 -18.04 -13.59
C LEU A 117 -2.24 -17.93 -14.10
N VAL A 118 -3.06 -17.11 -13.46
CA VAL A 118 -4.46 -16.87 -13.85
C VAL A 118 -4.53 -16.27 -15.26
N GLY A 119 -3.73 -15.25 -15.55
CA GLY A 119 -3.71 -14.59 -16.86
C GLY A 119 -3.28 -15.51 -17.99
N VAL A 120 -2.21 -16.30 -17.79
CA VAL A 120 -1.72 -17.29 -18.76
C VAL A 120 -2.74 -18.42 -18.95
N ALA A 121 -3.33 -18.95 -17.86
CA ALA A 121 -4.32 -20.02 -17.93
C ALA A 121 -5.57 -19.59 -18.70
N ALA A 122 -6.01 -18.35 -18.53
CA ALA A 122 -7.11 -17.76 -19.28
C ALA A 122 -6.75 -17.57 -20.76
N ALA A 123 -5.57 -17.00 -21.06
CA ALA A 123 -5.12 -16.73 -22.42
C ALA A 123 -4.95 -18.00 -23.26
N VAL A 124 -4.34 -19.04 -22.69
CA VAL A 124 -4.13 -20.34 -23.42
C VAL A 124 -5.44 -21.04 -23.74
N ARG A 125 -6.50 -20.72 -23.00
CA ARG A 125 -7.85 -21.28 -23.20
C ARG A 125 -8.85 -20.21 -23.64
N GLU A 126 -8.39 -19.24 -24.42
CA GLU A 126 -9.19 -18.12 -24.93
C GLU A 126 -10.55 -18.58 -25.49
N GLY A 127 -11.62 -17.93 -25.03
CA GLY A 127 -13.00 -18.22 -25.42
C GLY A 127 -13.62 -19.50 -24.86
N ARG A 128 -12.84 -20.34 -24.15
CA ARG A 128 -13.32 -21.57 -23.50
C ARG A 128 -13.99 -21.31 -22.15
N PRO A 129 -14.74 -22.26 -21.58
CA PRO A 129 -15.44 -22.08 -20.29
C PRO A 129 -14.52 -21.63 -19.14
N LEU A 130 -13.28 -22.15 -19.08
CA LEU A 130 -12.33 -21.74 -18.06
C LEU A 130 -11.94 -20.26 -18.17
N ASP A 131 -11.67 -19.77 -19.38
CA ASP A 131 -11.37 -18.36 -19.61
C ASP A 131 -12.53 -17.47 -19.18
N ARG A 132 -13.76 -17.86 -19.57
CA ARG A 132 -14.97 -17.12 -19.16
C ARG A 132 -15.16 -17.14 -17.65
N ALA A 133 -14.99 -18.29 -17.00
CA ALA A 133 -15.11 -18.42 -15.55
C ALA A 133 -14.08 -17.54 -14.81
N LEU A 134 -12.80 -17.64 -15.17
CA LEU A 134 -11.72 -16.83 -14.56
C LEU A 134 -11.98 -15.34 -14.76
N THR A 135 -12.40 -14.93 -15.95
CA THR A 135 -12.70 -13.52 -16.23
C THR A 135 -13.93 -13.03 -15.45
N SER A 136 -15.01 -13.82 -15.40
CA SER A 136 -16.23 -13.45 -14.66
C SER A 136 -15.97 -13.35 -13.16
N VAL A 137 -15.27 -14.33 -12.58
CA VAL A 137 -14.89 -14.31 -11.16
C VAL A 137 -14.00 -13.09 -10.87
N SER A 138 -13.03 -12.82 -11.74
CA SER A 138 -12.18 -11.63 -11.60
C SER A 138 -13.00 -10.34 -11.60
N VAL A 139 -13.92 -10.17 -12.53
CA VAL A 139 -14.78 -8.97 -12.59
C VAL A 139 -15.68 -8.86 -11.36
N ALA A 140 -16.24 -9.97 -10.90
CA ALA A 140 -17.09 -10.00 -9.71
C ALA A 140 -16.31 -9.58 -8.46
N LEU A 141 -15.11 -10.15 -8.25
CA LEU A 141 -14.22 -9.78 -7.13
C LEU A 141 -13.79 -8.32 -7.19
N TYR A 142 -13.50 -7.80 -8.39
CA TYR A 142 -13.11 -6.40 -8.56
C TYR A 142 -14.21 -5.41 -8.18
N ALA A 143 -15.47 -5.80 -8.34
CA ALA A 143 -16.64 -4.95 -8.04
C ALA A 143 -16.95 -4.88 -6.54
N ILE A 144 -16.46 -5.82 -5.72
CA ILE A 144 -16.72 -5.84 -4.28
C ILE A 144 -15.76 -4.89 -3.58
N PRO A 145 -16.26 -3.94 -2.74
CA PRO A 145 -15.41 -3.14 -1.88
C PRO A 145 -14.62 -4.02 -0.90
N GLU A 146 -13.36 -3.68 -0.64
CA GLU A 146 -12.45 -4.48 0.19
C GLU A 146 -12.98 -4.74 1.59
N PHE A 147 -13.53 -3.71 2.25
CA PHE A 147 -14.11 -3.85 3.58
C PHE A 147 -15.31 -4.82 3.59
N ALA A 148 -16.13 -4.77 2.54
CA ALA A 148 -17.27 -5.67 2.42
C ALA A 148 -16.82 -7.12 2.21
N LEU A 149 -15.81 -7.34 1.36
CA LEU A 149 -15.20 -8.65 1.18
C LEU A 149 -14.60 -9.17 2.49
N ALA A 150 -13.88 -8.30 3.24
CA ALA A 150 -13.30 -8.65 4.54
C ALA A 150 -14.37 -9.11 5.54
N ILE A 151 -15.47 -8.35 5.68
CA ILE A 151 -16.58 -8.70 6.57
C ILE A 151 -17.20 -10.04 6.18
N VAL A 152 -17.46 -10.27 4.88
CA VAL A 152 -18.01 -11.54 4.39
C VAL A 152 -17.08 -12.71 4.68
N LEU A 153 -15.78 -12.56 4.44
CA LEU A 153 -14.80 -13.61 4.73
C LEU A 153 -14.67 -13.90 6.23
N ILE A 154 -14.67 -12.88 7.08
CA ILE A 154 -14.70 -13.05 8.53
C ILE A 154 -15.97 -13.79 8.97
N ALA A 155 -17.13 -13.36 8.48
CA ALA A 155 -18.42 -13.96 8.85
C ALA A 155 -18.50 -15.44 8.44
N VAL A 156 -18.05 -15.78 7.23
CA VAL A 156 -18.13 -17.15 6.72
C VAL A 156 -17.02 -18.03 7.29
N PHE A 157 -15.76 -17.65 7.13
CA PHE A 157 -14.62 -18.52 7.44
C PHE A 157 -14.13 -18.36 8.87
N GLY A 158 -14.29 -17.16 9.46
CA GLY A 158 -13.89 -16.89 10.84
C GLY A 158 -14.93 -17.34 11.85
N VAL A 159 -16.15 -16.85 11.71
CA VAL A 159 -17.22 -17.07 12.70
C VAL A 159 -18.06 -18.28 12.35
N GLY A 160 -18.56 -18.39 11.11
CA GLY A 160 -19.49 -19.44 10.69
C GLY A 160 -18.86 -20.83 10.64
N LEU A 161 -17.73 -20.98 9.99
CA LEU A 161 -17.02 -22.24 9.83
C LEU A 161 -15.93 -22.47 10.89
N GLY A 162 -15.42 -21.40 11.53
CA GLY A 162 -14.34 -21.50 12.51
C GLY A 162 -13.00 -22.03 11.93
N TRP A 163 -12.80 -21.93 10.62
CA TRP A 163 -11.59 -22.46 9.96
C TRP A 163 -10.37 -21.57 10.14
N LEU A 164 -10.58 -20.26 10.20
CA LEU A 164 -9.52 -19.26 10.23
C LEU A 164 -9.79 -18.23 11.35
N PRO A 165 -8.74 -17.69 11.97
CA PRO A 165 -8.92 -16.63 12.97
C PRO A 165 -9.58 -15.40 12.33
N PRO A 166 -10.63 -14.83 12.95
CA PRO A 166 -11.32 -13.66 12.40
C PRO A 166 -10.52 -12.36 12.54
N THR A 167 -9.63 -12.28 13.54
CA THR A 167 -8.81 -11.09 13.83
C THR A 167 -7.43 -11.50 14.34
N ALA A 168 -6.50 -10.53 14.40
CA ALA A 168 -5.15 -10.71 14.94
C ALA A 168 -5.04 -10.38 16.45
N VAL A 169 -6.15 -10.23 17.15
CA VAL A 169 -6.15 -9.91 18.59
C VAL A 169 -5.46 -11.01 19.39
N GLY A 170 -4.54 -10.61 20.27
CA GLY A 170 -3.81 -11.55 21.15
C GLY A 170 -2.71 -12.36 20.46
N VAL A 171 -2.41 -12.10 19.19
CA VAL A 171 -1.35 -12.77 18.45
C VAL A 171 -0.01 -12.06 18.69
N PRO A 172 0.99 -12.72 19.28
CA PRO A 172 2.27 -12.08 19.60
C PRO A 172 3.05 -11.62 18.35
N SER A 173 2.94 -12.37 17.26
CA SER A 173 3.57 -12.05 15.98
C SER A 173 2.77 -12.68 14.83
N LEU A 174 2.58 -11.92 13.76
CA LEU A 174 1.85 -12.38 12.57
C LEU A 174 2.52 -13.61 11.92
N LEU A 175 3.84 -13.71 11.99
CA LEU A 175 4.59 -14.83 11.43
C LEU A 175 4.55 -16.07 12.33
N ALA A 176 4.32 -15.91 13.64
CA ALA A 176 4.18 -17.03 14.56
C ALA A 176 2.86 -17.80 14.36
N GLN A 177 1.82 -17.10 13.87
CA GLN A 177 0.52 -17.70 13.58
C GLN A 177 0.04 -17.35 12.15
N PRO A 178 0.60 -17.95 11.10
CA PRO A 178 0.32 -17.58 9.70
C PRO A 178 -1.15 -17.67 9.29
N ALA A 179 -1.97 -18.47 9.99
CA ALA A 179 -3.41 -18.57 9.75
C ALA A 179 -4.14 -17.22 9.84
N VAL A 180 -3.66 -16.30 10.69
CA VAL A 180 -4.23 -14.93 10.84
C VAL A 180 -4.06 -14.10 9.58
N LEU A 181 -3.06 -14.40 8.75
CA LEU A 181 -2.75 -13.65 7.53
C LEU A 181 -3.60 -14.09 6.34
N VAL A 182 -4.24 -15.26 6.40
CA VAL A 182 -4.94 -15.85 5.22
C VAL A 182 -6.09 -14.95 4.76
N LEU A 183 -7.00 -14.57 5.65
CA LEU A 183 -8.14 -13.73 5.27
C LEU A 183 -7.70 -12.32 4.82
N PRO A 184 -6.81 -11.60 5.55
CA PRO A 184 -6.24 -10.34 5.09
C PRO A 184 -5.60 -10.42 3.70
N LEU A 185 -4.79 -11.45 3.45
CA LEU A 185 -4.15 -11.67 2.15
C LEU A 185 -5.17 -11.89 1.03
N VAL A 186 -6.21 -12.68 1.26
CA VAL A 186 -7.28 -12.90 0.26
C VAL A 186 -7.96 -11.59 -0.11
N VAL A 187 -8.25 -10.73 0.88
CA VAL A 187 -8.84 -9.40 0.63
C VAL A 187 -7.92 -8.53 -0.21
N LEU A 188 -6.64 -8.40 0.21
CA LEU A 188 -5.65 -7.57 -0.49
C LEU A 188 -5.31 -8.08 -1.90
N LEU A 189 -5.42 -9.38 -2.14
CA LEU A 189 -5.16 -10.01 -3.43
C LEU A 189 -6.33 -9.86 -4.40
N ALA A 190 -7.58 -9.82 -3.91
CA ALA A 190 -8.79 -9.93 -4.73
C ALA A 190 -8.82 -8.93 -5.89
N ARG A 191 -8.62 -7.65 -5.60
CA ARG A 191 -8.68 -6.58 -6.62
C ARG A 191 -7.47 -6.52 -7.54
N PRO A 192 -6.21 -6.56 -7.04
CA PRO A 192 -5.02 -6.53 -7.90
C PRO A 192 -4.88 -7.76 -8.81
N ILE A 193 -5.21 -8.95 -8.33
CA ILE A 193 -5.20 -10.15 -9.20
C ILE A 193 -6.05 -9.93 -10.45
N CYS A 194 -7.24 -9.35 -10.29
CA CYS A 194 -8.15 -9.10 -11.40
C CYS A 194 -7.53 -8.15 -12.45
N SER A 195 -6.93 -7.05 -12.01
CA SER A 195 -6.35 -6.07 -12.91
C SER A 195 -5.11 -6.60 -13.63
N ILE A 196 -4.20 -7.26 -12.90
CA ILE A 196 -2.94 -7.74 -13.45
C ILE A 196 -3.15 -8.96 -14.34
N SER A 197 -3.97 -9.94 -13.91
CA SER A 197 -4.24 -11.13 -14.72
C SER A 197 -4.91 -10.80 -16.07
N ARG A 198 -5.78 -9.79 -16.11
CA ARG A 198 -6.38 -9.32 -17.38
C ARG A 198 -5.34 -8.71 -18.32
N LEU A 199 -4.37 -7.96 -17.80
CA LEU A 199 -3.27 -7.42 -18.62
C LEU A 199 -2.37 -8.55 -19.14
N VAL A 200 -2.01 -9.50 -18.28
CA VAL A 200 -1.24 -10.68 -18.69
C VAL A 200 -2.00 -11.49 -19.73
N ARG A 201 -3.32 -11.70 -19.54
CA ARG A 201 -4.16 -12.40 -20.51
C ARG A 201 -4.16 -11.70 -21.87
N ALA A 202 -4.41 -10.41 -21.92
CA ALA A 202 -4.42 -9.63 -23.16
C ALA A 202 -3.05 -9.69 -23.86
N GLY A 203 -1.98 -9.39 -23.13
CA GLY A 203 -0.62 -9.45 -23.69
C GLY A 203 -0.22 -10.84 -24.17
N MET A 204 -0.64 -11.92 -23.52
CA MET A 204 -0.40 -13.30 -23.96
C MET A 204 -1.16 -13.63 -25.26
N ILE A 205 -2.41 -13.20 -25.40
CA ILE A 205 -3.19 -13.41 -26.62
C ILE A 205 -2.52 -12.70 -27.79
N ASP A 206 -2.15 -11.43 -27.60
CA ASP A 206 -1.48 -10.63 -28.64
C ASP A 206 -0.12 -11.25 -29.03
N ALA A 207 0.68 -11.64 -28.04
CA ALA A 207 1.97 -12.27 -28.25
C ALA A 207 1.85 -13.61 -29.01
N LEU A 208 0.88 -14.45 -28.64
CA LEU A 208 0.66 -15.75 -29.31
C LEU A 208 0.13 -15.61 -30.74
N ARG A 209 -0.57 -14.52 -31.05
CA ARG A 209 -1.06 -14.21 -32.42
C ARG A 209 -0.03 -13.51 -33.29
N SER A 210 1.09 -13.09 -32.75
CA SER A 210 2.15 -12.38 -33.47
C SER A 210 2.86 -13.23 -34.52
N ASP A 211 3.50 -12.57 -35.49
CA ASP A 211 4.26 -13.24 -36.55
C ASP A 211 5.49 -13.98 -36.02
N TYR A 212 6.16 -13.43 -35.00
CA TYR A 212 7.32 -14.09 -34.39
C TYR A 212 6.95 -15.40 -33.70
N ALA A 213 5.80 -15.47 -33.03
CA ALA A 213 5.32 -16.70 -32.39
C ALA A 213 4.97 -17.77 -33.45
N ARG A 214 4.28 -17.35 -34.51
CA ARG A 214 3.98 -18.24 -35.66
C ARG A 214 5.24 -18.73 -36.35
N HIS A 215 6.23 -17.86 -36.53
CA HIS A 215 7.51 -18.22 -37.12
C HIS A 215 8.26 -19.24 -36.27
N ALA A 216 8.33 -19.01 -34.96
CA ALA A 216 8.95 -19.92 -34.01
C ALA A 216 8.33 -21.35 -34.05
N LEU A 217 6.99 -21.44 -34.16
CA LEU A 217 6.30 -22.71 -34.31
C LEU A 217 6.64 -23.39 -35.64
N ARG A 218 6.77 -22.65 -36.75
CA ARG A 218 7.17 -23.19 -38.06
C ARG A 218 8.62 -23.71 -38.04
N LEU A 219 9.48 -23.13 -37.22
CA LEU A 219 10.85 -23.63 -37.00
C LEU A 219 10.91 -24.90 -36.11
N GLY A 220 9.76 -25.46 -35.70
CA GLY A 220 9.67 -26.69 -34.92
C GLY A 220 9.82 -26.50 -33.43
N LEU A 221 9.75 -25.27 -32.89
CA LEU A 221 9.74 -25.07 -31.43
C LEU A 221 8.43 -25.58 -30.85
N THR A 222 8.52 -26.21 -29.67
CA THR A 222 7.33 -26.71 -28.97
C THR A 222 6.45 -25.56 -28.51
N VAL A 223 5.14 -25.78 -28.51
CA VAL A 223 4.13 -24.79 -28.09
C VAL A 223 4.42 -24.27 -26.68
N SER A 224 4.87 -25.13 -25.77
CA SER A 224 5.22 -24.73 -24.39
C SER A 224 6.42 -23.76 -24.39
N ARG A 225 7.45 -24.02 -25.20
CA ARG A 225 8.62 -23.14 -25.31
C ARG A 225 8.26 -21.78 -25.90
N VAL A 226 7.40 -21.77 -26.93
CA VAL A 226 6.91 -20.50 -27.51
C VAL A 226 6.12 -19.69 -26.48
N ARG A 227 5.26 -20.34 -25.68
CA ARG A 227 4.48 -19.69 -24.63
C ARG A 227 5.35 -19.07 -23.54
N ILE A 228 6.30 -19.85 -23.00
CA ILE A 228 7.07 -19.45 -21.81
C ILE A 228 8.25 -18.56 -22.19
N ALA A 229 9.03 -18.95 -23.22
CA ALA A 229 10.28 -18.26 -23.54
C ALA A 229 10.10 -17.06 -24.48
N HIS A 230 9.03 -17.04 -25.31
CA HIS A 230 8.86 -15.99 -26.33
C HIS A 230 7.62 -15.11 -26.08
N ALA A 231 6.47 -15.68 -25.74
CA ALA A 231 5.25 -14.91 -25.57
C ALA A 231 5.16 -14.26 -24.18
N LEU A 232 5.42 -15.02 -23.10
CA LEU A 232 5.27 -14.55 -21.72
C LEU A 232 6.14 -13.32 -21.39
N PRO A 233 7.43 -13.23 -21.75
CA PRO A 233 8.22 -12.04 -21.44
C PRO A 233 7.64 -10.76 -22.05
N ASN A 234 7.14 -10.85 -23.29
CA ASN A 234 6.49 -9.72 -23.96
C ASN A 234 5.13 -9.35 -23.33
N ALA A 235 4.37 -10.36 -22.92
CA ALA A 235 3.09 -10.18 -22.25
C ALA A 235 3.20 -9.55 -20.85
N LEU A 236 4.34 -9.74 -20.17
CA LEU A 236 4.57 -9.19 -18.83
C LEU A 236 4.91 -7.70 -18.80
N ALA A 237 5.36 -7.11 -19.90
CA ALA A 237 5.79 -5.71 -19.92
C ALA A 237 4.73 -4.73 -19.39
N PRO A 238 3.45 -4.75 -19.82
CA PRO A 238 2.41 -3.90 -19.25
C PRO A 238 2.02 -4.32 -17.83
N ALA A 239 2.13 -5.61 -17.48
CA ALA A 239 1.82 -6.11 -16.14
C ALA A 239 2.82 -5.61 -15.09
N VAL A 240 4.10 -5.50 -15.41
CA VAL A 240 5.14 -4.95 -14.51
C VAL A 240 4.80 -3.52 -14.08
N GLN A 241 4.37 -2.67 -15.02
CA GLN A 241 3.95 -1.31 -14.69
C GLN A 241 2.70 -1.29 -13.82
N GLN A 242 1.78 -2.24 -14.00
CA GLN A 242 0.60 -2.34 -13.16
C GLN A 242 0.94 -2.82 -11.75
N VAL A 243 1.89 -3.74 -11.58
CA VAL A 243 2.39 -4.16 -10.26
C VAL A 243 2.95 -2.96 -9.50
N ALA A 244 3.74 -2.10 -10.14
CA ALA A 244 4.26 -0.88 -9.52
C ALA A 244 3.13 0.04 -9.02
N ARG A 245 2.11 0.30 -9.83
CA ARG A 245 0.93 1.08 -9.41
C ARG A 245 0.12 0.39 -8.30
N THR A 246 0.10 -0.93 -8.31
CA THR A 246 -0.57 -1.70 -7.26
C THR A 246 0.11 -1.54 -5.91
N THR A 247 1.43 -1.35 -5.87
CA THR A 247 2.17 -1.13 -4.62
C THR A 247 1.75 0.18 -3.95
N ASP A 248 1.53 1.26 -4.72
CA ASP A 248 0.99 2.51 -4.17
C ASP A 248 -0.43 2.31 -3.62
N TRP A 249 -1.28 1.61 -4.38
CA TRP A 249 -2.63 1.30 -3.93
C TRP A 249 -2.65 0.41 -2.67
N LEU A 250 -1.72 -0.54 -2.54
CA LEU A 250 -1.59 -1.40 -1.36
C LEU A 250 -1.39 -0.58 -0.08
N MET A 251 -0.68 0.55 -0.13
CA MET A 251 -0.49 1.39 1.05
C MET A 251 -1.84 1.86 1.62
N GLY A 252 -2.79 2.26 0.77
CA GLY A 252 -4.15 2.62 1.20
C GLY A 252 -5.01 1.41 1.59
N GLY A 253 -4.95 0.31 0.82
CA GLY A 253 -5.72 -0.91 1.06
C GLY A 253 -5.31 -1.63 2.35
N VAL A 254 -4.02 -1.63 2.67
CA VAL A 254 -3.50 -2.20 3.92
C VAL A 254 -4.11 -1.51 5.14
N ILE A 255 -4.29 -0.18 5.12
CA ILE A 255 -4.92 0.57 6.24
C ILE A 255 -6.30 0.00 6.57
N VAL A 256 -7.14 -0.19 5.55
CA VAL A 256 -8.50 -0.72 5.73
C VAL A 256 -8.48 -2.15 6.26
N VAL A 257 -7.59 -2.98 5.69
CA VAL A 257 -7.46 -4.38 6.10
C VAL A 257 -6.92 -4.51 7.51
N GLU A 258 -5.91 -3.74 7.89
CA GLU A 258 -5.38 -3.70 9.26
C GLU A 258 -6.45 -3.29 10.26
N ALA A 259 -7.26 -2.27 9.95
CA ALA A 259 -8.34 -1.83 10.82
C ALA A 259 -9.42 -2.92 11.00
N VAL A 260 -9.84 -3.59 9.92
CA VAL A 260 -10.90 -4.62 9.98
C VAL A 260 -10.42 -5.89 10.69
N PHE A 261 -9.18 -6.33 10.46
CA PHE A 261 -8.62 -7.54 11.06
C PHE A 261 -7.89 -7.29 12.39
N VAL A 262 -7.89 -6.04 12.87
CA VAL A 262 -7.21 -5.61 14.11
C VAL A 262 -5.72 -5.99 14.10
N ILE A 263 -5.06 -5.73 12.99
CA ILE A 263 -3.61 -5.93 12.85
C ILE A 263 -2.91 -4.67 13.35
N PRO A 264 -1.97 -4.75 14.31
CA PRO A 264 -1.31 -3.57 14.89
C PRO A 264 -0.26 -2.98 13.94
N GLY A 265 -0.69 -2.45 12.80
CA GLY A 265 0.14 -1.84 11.78
C GLY A 265 0.01 -0.33 11.71
N LEU A 266 0.62 0.29 10.68
CA LEU A 266 0.55 1.76 10.46
C LEU A 266 -0.87 2.25 10.22
N GLY A 267 -1.74 1.43 9.64
CA GLY A 267 -3.14 1.78 9.39
C GLY A 267 -3.96 1.88 10.66
N THR A 268 -3.84 0.91 11.57
CA THR A 268 -4.48 0.97 12.88
C THR A 268 -3.90 2.08 13.74
N THR A 269 -2.59 2.33 13.64
CA THR A 269 -1.94 3.48 14.30
C THR A 269 -2.52 4.79 13.78
N LEU A 270 -2.76 4.91 12.46
CA LEU A 270 -3.36 6.11 11.87
C LEU A 270 -4.79 6.34 12.38
N THR A 271 -5.64 5.31 12.37
CA THR A 271 -7.01 5.45 12.88
C THR A 271 -7.02 5.85 14.34
N GLY A 272 -6.22 5.19 15.20
CA GLY A 272 -6.10 5.55 16.59
C GLY A 272 -5.56 6.96 16.83
N ALA A 273 -4.58 7.40 16.04
CA ALA A 273 -4.02 8.75 16.14
C ALA A 273 -5.02 9.84 15.69
N VAL A 274 -5.84 9.56 14.66
CA VAL A 274 -6.90 10.47 14.23
C VAL A 274 -8.00 10.57 15.28
N ASP A 275 -8.45 9.43 15.81
CA ASP A 275 -9.48 9.39 16.84
C ASP A 275 -9.02 10.07 18.15
N GLY A 276 -7.76 9.83 18.54
CA GLY A 276 -7.12 10.46 19.70
C GLY A 276 -6.63 11.89 19.46
N ARG A 277 -6.77 12.43 18.25
CA ARG A 277 -6.21 13.74 17.83
C ARG A 277 -4.72 13.89 18.13
N ASP A 278 -3.98 12.81 17.98
CA ASP A 278 -2.51 12.78 18.14
C ASP A 278 -1.83 13.34 16.90
N LEU A 279 -1.78 14.65 16.81
CA LEU A 279 -1.32 15.36 15.62
C LEU A 279 0.12 15.02 15.21
N PRO A 280 1.11 14.92 16.13
CA PRO A 280 2.46 14.50 15.77
C PRO A 280 2.50 13.11 15.13
N VAL A 281 1.74 12.15 15.64
CA VAL A 281 1.68 10.79 15.06
C VAL A 281 1.02 10.82 13.69
N VAL A 282 -0.08 11.57 13.49
CA VAL A 282 -0.72 11.75 12.17
C VAL A 282 0.25 12.37 11.16
N GLN A 283 0.99 13.42 11.56
CA GLN A 283 2.00 14.06 10.71
C GLN A 283 3.13 13.10 10.35
N GLY A 284 3.64 12.34 11.33
CA GLY A 284 4.68 11.32 11.12
C GLY A 284 4.23 10.21 10.16
N LEU A 285 3.00 9.69 10.33
CA LEU A 285 2.41 8.68 9.44
C LEU A 285 2.25 9.19 8.01
N ALA A 286 1.76 10.40 7.83
CA ALA A 286 1.62 11.01 6.52
C ALA A 286 2.98 11.13 5.80
N LEU A 287 4.04 11.48 6.52
CA LEU A 287 5.41 11.50 5.99
C LEU A 287 5.92 10.10 5.62
N VAL A 288 5.68 9.09 6.45
CA VAL A 288 6.05 7.70 6.14
C VAL A 288 5.33 7.22 4.88
N PHE A 289 4.03 7.44 4.77
CA PHE A 289 3.28 7.06 3.56
C PHE A 289 3.76 7.84 2.32
N ALA A 290 3.96 9.15 2.41
CA ALA A 290 4.49 9.95 1.30
C ALA A 290 5.88 9.49 0.87
N THR A 291 6.77 9.25 1.83
CA THR A 291 8.14 8.79 1.55
C THR A 291 8.13 7.40 0.94
N THR A 292 7.32 6.48 1.46
CA THR A 292 7.18 5.12 0.92
C THR A 292 6.67 5.17 -0.53
N THR A 293 5.62 5.95 -0.80
CA THR A 293 5.07 6.13 -2.16
C THR A 293 6.13 6.70 -3.11
N VAL A 294 6.87 7.73 -2.70
CA VAL A 294 7.94 8.31 -3.51
C VAL A 294 9.06 7.31 -3.78
N LEU A 295 9.48 6.53 -2.78
CA LEU A 295 10.51 5.50 -2.93
C LEU A 295 10.07 4.38 -3.87
N VAL A 296 8.85 3.87 -3.71
CA VAL A 296 8.29 2.83 -4.57
C VAL A 296 8.20 3.31 -6.02
N ASN A 297 7.69 4.51 -6.25
CA ASN A 297 7.60 5.10 -7.58
C ASN A 297 8.99 5.34 -8.19
N LEU A 298 9.96 5.80 -7.41
CA LEU A 298 11.34 5.96 -7.86
C LEU A 298 11.96 4.63 -8.29
N LEU A 299 11.77 3.57 -7.49
CA LEU A 299 12.26 2.23 -7.83
C LEU A 299 11.59 1.68 -9.10
N ALA A 300 10.28 1.86 -9.24
CA ALA A 300 9.52 1.47 -10.42
C ALA A 300 9.99 2.22 -11.69
N ASP A 301 10.20 3.52 -11.59
CA ASP A 301 10.70 4.35 -12.69
C ASP A 301 12.13 3.95 -13.10
N LEU A 302 13.01 3.66 -12.15
CA LEU A 302 14.37 3.21 -12.42
C LEU A 302 14.37 1.81 -13.06
N ALA A 303 13.50 0.90 -12.61
CA ALA A 303 13.32 -0.41 -13.20
C ALA A 303 12.79 -0.28 -14.66
N ALA A 304 11.77 0.53 -14.87
CA ALA A 304 11.22 0.79 -16.20
C ALA A 304 12.26 1.40 -17.14
N PHE A 305 13.07 2.34 -16.66
CA PHE A 305 14.15 2.94 -17.46
C PHE A 305 15.24 1.94 -17.86
N ARG A 306 15.53 0.94 -17.01
CA ARG A 306 16.50 -0.12 -17.33
C ARG A 306 15.94 -1.17 -18.30
N LEU A 307 14.64 -1.44 -18.20
CA LEU A 307 13.96 -2.44 -19.03
C LEU A 307 13.50 -1.88 -20.39
N ALA A 308 13.43 -0.54 -20.53
CA ALA A 308 13.07 0.08 -21.80
C ALA A 308 14.10 -0.28 -22.88
N PRO A 309 13.66 -0.79 -24.08
CA PRO A 309 14.56 -1.04 -25.18
C PRO A 309 15.26 0.27 -25.56
N ARG A 310 16.60 0.25 -25.63
CA ARG A 310 17.35 1.36 -26.17
C ARG A 310 17.15 1.33 -27.70
N ALA A 311 16.33 2.26 -28.21
CA ALA A 311 16.26 2.54 -29.63
C ALA A 311 17.54 3.21 -30.10
#